data_3d489ae92b79ca231f644ef90cc49470
#
_entry.id   3d489ae92b79ca231f644ef90cc49470
#
_cell.length_a   1.000
_cell.length_b   1.000
_cell.length_c   1.000
_cell.angle_alpha   90.00
_cell.angle_beta   90.00
_cell.angle_gamma   90.00
#
_symmetry.space_group_name_H-M   'P 1'
#
loop_
_entity.id
_entity.type
_entity.pdbx_description
1 polymer ?
#
loop_
_entity_poly.entity_id
_entity_poly.type
_entity_poly.pdbx_seq_one_letter_code
_entity_poly.pdbx_strand_id
1 'polypeptide(L)'
;MTPLTERALLREGLLDVLEARKSGADLKSFERRLRDADLLALGALADAIRREEVGSVVRVHLGVAPEGVIAAKGLEVLREVAIARVLGERGARVCVDFGASGLEIAQVALGFGASEMSGPIANRRGLPIADDAKKKVKGKGMVALRALQQEEILTIIRRAKREPEIHP
;
A
#
# COMPACT_ATOMS: atom_id res chain seq x y z
N MET A 1 18.96 1.95 -1.97
CA MET A 1 18.57 2.52 -0.66
C MET A 1 19.20 3.89 -0.53
N THR A 2 18.51 4.89 0.07
CA THR A 2 19.10 6.23 0.28
C THR A 2 19.92 6.27 1.57
N PRO A 3 20.91 7.18 1.70
CA PRO A 3 21.67 7.32 2.95
C PRO A 3 20.81 7.62 4.19
N LEU A 4 19.71 8.34 4.01
CA LEU A 4 18.74 8.62 5.09
C LEU A 4 18.02 7.36 5.56
N THR A 5 17.59 6.54 4.61
CA THR A 5 16.95 5.24 4.91
C THR A 5 17.91 4.33 5.69
N GLU A 6 19.17 4.23 5.23
CA GLU A 6 20.19 3.41 5.88
C GLU A 6 20.46 3.85 7.32
N ARG A 7 20.61 5.16 7.56
CA ARG A 7 20.77 5.72 8.92
C ARG A 7 19.56 5.43 9.83
N ALA A 8 18.34 5.53 9.30
CA ALA A 8 17.14 5.20 10.07
C ALA A 8 17.12 3.73 10.48
N LEU A 9 17.43 2.82 9.55
CA LEU A 9 17.48 1.39 9.82
C LEU A 9 18.61 1.04 10.80
N LEU A 10 19.77 1.68 10.69
CA LEU A 10 20.88 1.46 11.62
C LEU A 10 20.52 1.89 13.04
N ARG A 11 19.92 3.06 13.21
CA ARG A 11 19.49 3.58 14.53
C ARG A 11 18.48 2.67 15.22
N GLU A 12 17.57 2.09 14.48
CA GLU A 12 16.54 1.19 15.00
C GLU A 12 16.98 -0.29 15.04
N GLY A 13 18.22 -0.59 14.64
CA GLY A 13 18.73 -1.96 14.60
C GLY A 13 18.00 -2.86 13.61
N LEU A 14 17.54 -2.31 12.48
CA LEU A 14 16.77 -3.04 11.47
C LEU A 14 17.58 -3.47 10.23
N LEU A 15 18.87 -3.15 10.17
CA LEU A 15 19.72 -3.55 9.05
C LEU A 15 19.92 -5.07 8.99
N ASP A 16 20.06 -5.73 10.14
CA ASP A 16 20.18 -7.18 10.21
C ASP A 16 18.91 -7.90 9.73
N VAL A 17 17.73 -7.29 9.92
CA VAL A 17 16.47 -7.81 9.36
C VAL A 17 16.51 -7.77 7.83
N LEU A 18 17.01 -6.66 7.25
CA LEU A 18 17.13 -6.54 5.80
C LEU A 18 18.12 -7.57 5.24
N GLU A 19 19.25 -7.78 5.90
CA GLU A 19 20.24 -8.78 5.51
C GLU A 19 19.70 -10.21 5.66
N ALA A 20 19.02 -10.51 6.76
CA ALA A 20 18.34 -11.78 6.97
C ALA A 20 17.29 -12.04 5.87
N ARG A 21 16.51 -11.01 5.48
CA ARG A 21 15.57 -11.10 4.36
C ARG A 21 16.27 -11.44 3.04
N LYS A 22 17.39 -10.78 2.76
CA LYS A 22 18.17 -11.01 1.53
C LYS A 22 18.77 -12.41 1.47
N SER A 23 19.25 -12.92 2.60
CA SER A 23 19.82 -14.27 2.70
C SER A 23 18.77 -15.39 2.72
N GLY A 24 17.48 -15.06 2.85
CA GLY A 24 16.41 -16.05 2.96
C GLY A 24 16.31 -16.71 4.34
N ALA A 25 16.87 -16.08 5.39
CA ALA A 25 16.76 -16.58 6.76
C ALA A 25 15.32 -16.46 7.30
N ASP A 26 14.99 -17.27 8.32
CA ASP A 26 13.72 -17.17 9.00
C ASP A 26 13.62 -15.86 9.80
N LEU A 27 12.58 -15.08 9.49
CA LEU A 27 12.34 -13.76 10.08
C LEU A 27 11.39 -13.77 11.28
N LYS A 28 10.84 -14.92 11.68
CA LYS A 28 9.88 -15.00 12.78
C LYS A 28 10.46 -14.49 14.11
N SER A 29 11.74 -14.71 14.34
CA SER A 29 12.44 -14.22 15.54
C SER A 29 12.46 -12.70 15.66
N PHE A 30 12.29 -11.97 14.55
CA PHE A 30 12.29 -10.52 14.53
C PHE A 30 10.90 -9.89 14.74
N GLU A 31 9.81 -10.67 14.76
CA GLU A 31 8.45 -10.16 14.80
C GLU A 31 8.21 -9.16 15.93
N ARG A 32 8.61 -9.50 17.16
CA ARG A 32 8.45 -8.60 18.32
C ARG A 32 9.18 -7.28 18.12
N ARG A 33 10.43 -7.32 17.64
CA ARG A 33 11.24 -6.13 17.39
C ARG A 33 10.62 -5.26 16.29
N LEU A 34 10.06 -5.85 15.23
CA LEU A 34 9.36 -5.13 14.19
C LEU A 34 8.09 -4.44 14.70
N ARG A 35 7.35 -5.10 15.61
CA ARG A 35 6.15 -4.50 16.22
C ARG A 35 6.50 -3.31 17.13
N ASP A 36 7.63 -3.35 17.81
CA ASP A 36 8.10 -2.31 18.73
C ASP A 36 8.89 -1.19 18.02
N ALA A 37 9.32 -1.39 16.78
CA ALA A 37 10.14 -0.44 16.02
C ALA A 37 9.41 0.88 15.71
N ASP A 38 10.19 1.95 15.51
CA ASP A 38 9.70 3.21 14.97
C ASP A 38 8.94 2.98 13.65
N LEU A 39 7.77 3.58 13.54
CA LEU A 39 6.88 3.33 12.40
C LEU A 39 7.50 3.75 11.06
N LEU A 40 8.24 4.86 11.03
CA LEU A 40 8.85 5.36 9.79
C LEU A 40 10.05 4.50 9.38
N ALA A 41 10.84 4.03 10.34
CA ALA A 41 11.95 3.12 10.07
C ALA A 41 11.44 1.77 9.58
N LEU A 42 10.38 1.24 10.19
CA LEU A 42 9.71 0.01 9.75
C LEU A 42 9.15 0.17 8.32
N GLY A 43 8.50 1.29 8.02
CA GLY A 43 8.02 1.60 6.68
C GLY A 43 9.16 1.68 5.66
N ALA A 44 10.27 2.32 6.01
CA ALA A 44 11.44 2.43 5.15
C ALA A 44 12.07 1.05 4.84
N LEU A 45 12.13 0.15 5.83
CA LEU A 45 12.54 -1.25 5.64
C LEU A 45 11.61 -1.97 4.67
N ALA A 46 10.30 -1.90 4.92
CA ALA A 46 9.29 -2.57 4.11
C ALA A 46 9.28 -2.06 2.66
N ASP A 47 9.41 -0.74 2.44
CA ASP A 47 9.49 -0.17 1.10
C ASP A 47 10.79 -0.58 0.36
N ALA A 48 11.91 -0.70 1.06
CA ALA A 48 13.15 -1.22 0.48
C ALA A 48 12.97 -2.66 0.00
N ILE A 49 12.40 -3.54 0.82
CA ILE A 49 12.10 -4.94 0.47
C ILE A 49 11.12 -4.99 -0.72
N ARG A 50 10.04 -4.21 -0.68
CA ARG A 50 9.08 -4.16 -1.78
C ARG A 50 9.74 -3.79 -3.11
N ARG A 51 10.61 -2.77 -3.12
CA ARG A 51 11.31 -2.32 -4.34
C ARG A 51 12.14 -3.43 -4.97
N GLU A 52 12.82 -4.21 -4.16
CA GLU A 52 13.67 -5.30 -4.63
C GLU A 52 12.85 -6.51 -5.10
N GLU A 53 11.74 -6.82 -4.42
CA GLU A 53 11.01 -8.07 -4.64
C GLU A 53 9.82 -7.94 -5.59
N VAL A 54 9.15 -6.78 -5.63
CA VAL A 54 7.86 -6.62 -6.32
C VAL A 54 7.89 -5.49 -7.37
N GLY A 55 8.81 -4.55 -7.24
CA GLY A 55 8.95 -3.43 -8.19
C GLY A 55 7.96 -2.28 -7.94
N SER A 56 7.63 -1.50 -9.00
CA SER A 56 6.85 -0.26 -8.90
C SER A 56 5.35 -0.44 -9.16
N VAL A 57 4.94 -1.57 -9.72
CA VAL A 57 3.54 -1.81 -10.13
C VAL A 57 2.65 -2.03 -8.92
N VAL A 58 1.55 -1.27 -8.87
CA VAL A 58 0.48 -1.40 -7.87
C VAL A 58 -0.78 -1.95 -8.55
N ARG A 59 -1.22 -3.12 -8.15
CA ARG A 59 -2.49 -3.69 -8.62
C ARG A 59 -3.66 -3.07 -7.86
N VAL A 60 -4.71 -2.75 -8.60
CA VAL A 60 -5.92 -2.13 -8.04
C VAL A 60 -7.10 -3.06 -8.29
N HIS A 61 -7.69 -3.55 -7.19
CA HIS A 61 -8.87 -4.40 -7.19
C HIS A 61 -10.10 -3.54 -6.89
N LEU A 62 -10.94 -3.32 -7.90
CA LEU A 62 -12.13 -2.49 -7.78
C LEU A 62 -13.37 -3.38 -7.57
N GLY A 63 -13.77 -3.53 -6.32
CA GLY A 63 -14.97 -4.30 -5.92
C GLY A 63 -14.66 -5.49 -5.03
N VAL A 64 -14.01 -6.53 -5.55
CA VAL A 64 -13.71 -7.75 -4.77
C VAL A 64 -12.28 -7.66 -4.23
N ALA A 65 -12.16 -7.72 -2.90
CA ALA A 65 -10.86 -7.75 -2.25
C ALA A 65 -10.18 -9.11 -2.41
N PRO A 66 -8.87 -9.17 -2.66
CA PRO A 66 -8.13 -10.43 -2.63
C PRO A 66 -8.08 -11.01 -1.22
N GLU A 67 -7.76 -12.29 -1.12
CA GLU A 67 -7.52 -12.93 0.16
C GLU A 67 -6.35 -12.27 0.90
N GLY A 68 -6.47 -12.16 2.24
CA GLY A 68 -5.42 -11.56 3.08
C GLY A 68 -5.32 -10.04 2.99
N VAL A 69 -6.34 -9.34 2.47
CA VAL A 69 -6.37 -7.88 2.45
C VAL A 69 -6.30 -7.29 3.86
N ILE A 70 -5.47 -6.26 4.05
CA ILE A 70 -5.30 -5.57 5.32
C ILE A 70 -6.32 -4.45 5.42
N ALA A 71 -7.28 -4.59 6.35
CA ALA A 71 -8.41 -3.68 6.55
C ALA A 71 -8.38 -2.96 7.91
N ALA A 72 -7.21 -2.79 8.51
CA ALA A 72 -7.04 -2.03 9.76
C ALA A 72 -7.34 -0.53 9.56
N LYS A 73 -7.51 0.20 10.66
CA LYS A 73 -7.83 1.64 10.63
C LYS A 73 -6.68 2.51 11.15
N GLY A 74 -6.66 3.75 10.70
CA GLY A 74 -5.67 4.73 11.13
C GLY A 74 -4.24 4.30 10.86
N LEU A 75 -3.31 4.65 11.75
CA LEU A 75 -1.88 4.33 11.59
C LEU A 75 -1.56 2.84 11.78
N GLU A 76 -2.46 2.07 12.40
CA GLU A 76 -2.30 0.63 12.61
C GLU A 76 -2.16 -0.10 11.26
N VAL A 77 -2.92 0.29 10.25
CA VAL A 77 -2.80 -0.32 8.92
C VAL A 77 -1.39 -0.19 8.34
N LEU A 78 -0.69 0.91 8.60
CA LEU A 78 0.67 1.11 8.10
C LEU A 78 1.65 0.12 8.73
N ARG A 79 1.51 -0.13 10.03
CA ARG A 79 2.30 -1.11 10.75
C ARG A 79 2.03 -2.53 10.27
N GLU A 80 0.77 -2.91 10.15
CA GLU A 80 0.37 -4.24 9.66
C GLU A 80 0.84 -4.48 8.21
N VAL A 81 0.72 -3.49 7.32
CA VAL A 81 1.25 -3.56 5.96
C VAL A 81 2.77 -3.77 5.95
N ALA A 82 3.49 -3.01 6.77
CA ALA A 82 4.94 -3.11 6.81
C ALA A 82 5.40 -4.46 7.38
N ILE A 83 4.76 -4.95 8.45
CA ILE A 83 5.04 -6.27 9.05
C ILE A 83 4.73 -7.38 8.04
N ALA A 84 3.57 -7.33 7.37
CA ALA A 84 3.21 -8.29 6.34
C ALA A 84 4.23 -8.34 5.19
N ARG A 85 4.77 -7.18 4.79
CA ARG A 85 5.85 -7.10 3.79
C ARG A 85 7.14 -7.73 4.27
N VAL A 86 7.54 -7.46 5.51
CA VAL A 86 8.81 -7.93 6.05
C VAL A 86 8.78 -9.42 6.37
N LEU A 87 7.69 -9.91 7.00
CA LEU A 87 7.58 -11.30 7.45
C LEU A 87 6.94 -12.25 6.44
N GLY A 88 6.19 -11.72 5.46
CA GLY A 88 5.52 -12.52 4.44
C GLY A 88 6.49 -13.24 3.50
N GLU A 89 5.98 -14.08 2.64
CA GLU A 89 6.78 -14.77 1.64
C GLU A 89 7.49 -13.80 0.69
N ARG A 90 8.64 -14.22 0.17
CA ARG A 90 9.40 -13.38 -0.77
C ARG A 90 8.61 -13.18 -2.06
N GLY A 91 8.50 -11.93 -2.49
CA GLY A 91 7.72 -11.57 -3.68
C GLY A 91 6.21 -11.57 -3.48
N ALA A 92 5.71 -11.93 -2.29
CA ALA A 92 4.28 -11.88 -1.98
C ALA A 92 3.71 -10.48 -2.21
N ARG A 93 2.45 -10.42 -2.62
CA ARG A 93 1.71 -9.18 -2.75
C ARG A 93 1.06 -8.80 -1.41
N VAL A 94 1.15 -7.54 -1.05
CA VAL A 94 0.52 -7.00 0.17
C VAL A 94 -0.54 -5.99 -0.25
N CYS A 95 -1.79 -6.32 0.04
CA CYS A 95 -2.96 -5.52 -0.33
C CYS A 95 -3.49 -4.73 0.86
N VAL A 96 -3.78 -3.44 0.65
CA VAL A 96 -4.45 -2.58 1.62
C VAL A 96 -5.85 -2.23 1.14
N ASP A 97 -6.83 -2.29 2.06
CA ASP A 97 -8.21 -1.91 1.80
C ASP A 97 -8.40 -0.40 2.01
N PHE A 98 -8.55 0.34 0.90
CA PHE A 98 -8.85 1.77 0.96
C PHE A 98 -10.32 2.07 1.31
N GLY A 99 -11.21 1.10 1.22
CA GLY A 99 -12.59 1.22 1.71
C GLY A 99 -12.64 1.29 3.24
N ALA A 100 -11.79 0.52 3.91
CA ALA A 100 -11.70 0.48 5.37
C ALA A 100 -10.77 1.57 5.93
N SER A 101 -9.58 1.77 5.34
CA SER A 101 -8.56 2.70 5.84
C SER A 101 -8.72 4.14 5.36
N GLY A 102 -9.45 4.34 4.28
CA GLY A 102 -9.47 5.60 3.52
C GLY A 102 -8.36 5.67 2.48
N LEU A 103 -8.65 6.38 1.39
CA LEU A 103 -7.76 6.43 0.22
C LEU A 103 -6.42 7.13 0.52
N GLU A 104 -6.42 8.12 1.41
CA GLU A 104 -5.21 8.85 1.82
C GLU A 104 -4.25 7.94 2.60
N ILE A 105 -4.76 7.19 3.57
CA ILE A 105 -3.95 6.23 4.34
C ILE A 105 -3.45 5.11 3.43
N ALA A 106 -4.29 4.60 2.52
CA ALA A 106 -3.89 3.59 1.56
C ALA A 106 -2.76 4.10 0.63
N GLN A 107 -2.79 5.38 0.23
CA GLN A 107 -1.69 6.00 -0.51
C GLN A 107 -0.38 5.98 0.31
N VAL A 108 -0.45 6.34 1.59
CA VAL A 108 0.72 6.30 2.48
C VAL A 108 1.24 4.87 2.63
N ALA A 109 0.35 3.87 2.73
CA ALA A 109 0.70 2.46 2.84
C ALA A 109 1.53 1.94 1.65
N LEU A 110 1.44 2.57 0.47
CA LEU A 110 2.34 2.27 -0.66
C LEU A 110 3.81 2.54 -0.34
N GLY A 111 4.10 3.52 0.52
CA GLY A 111 5.44 3.79 1.06
C GLY A 111 5.83 2.89 2.24
N PHE A 112 4.91 2.06 2.73
CA PHE A 112 5.09 1.10 3.81
C PHE A 112 5.12 -0.36 3.32
N GLY A 113 5.28 -0.56 2.01
CA GLY A 113 5.45 -1.90 1.45
C GLY A 113 4.21 -2.49 0.79
N ALA A 114 3.06 -1.80 0.77
CA ALA A 114 1.91 -2.24 -0.01
C ALA A 114 2.25 -2.27 -1.51
N SER A 115 1.73 -3.27 -2.20
CA SER A 115 1.87 -3.47 -3.64
C SER A 115 0.52 -3.66 -4.33
N GLU A 116 -0.55 -3.71 -3.56
CA GLU A 116 -1.92 -3.78 -4.04
C GLU A 116 -2.83 -2.89 -3.22
N MET A 117 -3.88 -2.40 -3.86
CA MET A 117 -4.95 -1.63 -3.23
C MET A 117 -6.30 -2.25 -3.61
N SER A 118 -7.19 -2.38 -2.65
CA SER A 118 -8.54 -2.90 -2.89
C SER A 118 -9.57 -1.99 -2.26
N GLY A 119 -10.76 -1.94 -2.85
CA GLY A 119 -11.89 -1.24 -2.27
C GLY A 119 -12.98 -0.91 -3.28
N PRO A 120 -14.12 -0.42 -2.79
CA PRO A 120 -15.26 -0.08 -3.64
C PRO A 120 -15.04 1.21 -4.41
N ILE A 121 -15.63 1.32 -5.60
CA ILE A 121 -15.83 2.61 -6.25
C ILE A 121 -17.00 3.31 -5.54
N ALA A 122 -16.68 4.18 -4.60
CA ALA A 122 -17.63 4.86 -3.74
C ALA A 122 -17.46 6.38 -3.82
N ASN A 123 -18.48 7.13 -3.42
CA ASN A 123 -18.36 8.57 -3.26
C ASN A 123 -17.53 8.92 -2.00
N ARG A 124 -17.29 10.21 -1.77
CA ARG A 124 -16.51 10.68 -0.59
C ARG A 124 -17.13 10.31 0.78
N ARG A 125 -18.40 9.89 0.81
CA ARG A 125 -19.10 9.42 2.02
C ARG A 125 -19.06 7.89 2.15
N GLY A 126 -18.35 7.19 1.27
CA GLY A 126 -18.29 5.73 1.25
C GLY A 126 -19.54 5.04 0.68
N LEU A 127 -20.46 5.80 0.08
CA LEU A 127 -21.68 5.24 -0.50
C LEU A 127 -21.42 4.79 -1.95
N PRO A 128 -22.00 3.67 -2.40
CA PRO A 128 -21.91 3.20 -3.77
C PRO A 128 -22.35 4.28 -4.77
N ILE A 129 -21.65 4.39 -5.87
CA ILE A 129 -21.98 5.27 -6.97
C ILE A 129 -22.88 4.52 -7.94
N ALA A 130 -24.08 5.07 -8.23
CA ALA A 130 -24.97 4.50 -9.24
C ALA A 130 -24.31 4.45 -10.62
N ASP A 131 -24.61 3.41 -11.40
CA ASP A 131 -23.95 3.16 -12.69
C ASP A 131 -24.22 4.25 -13.74
N ASP A 132 -25.39 4.88 -13.65
CA ASP A 132 -25.82 5.98 -14.53
C ASP A 132 -25.43 7.38 -14.03
N ALA A 133 -24.86 7.47 -12.83
CA ALA A 133 -24.48 8.74 -12.21
C ALA A 133 -23.38 9.46 -13.03
N LYS A 134 -23.67 10.68 -13.45
CA LYS A 134 -22.78 11.51 -14.28
C LYS A 134 -22.57 12.88 -13.66
N LYS A 135 -21.44 13.49 -13.95
CA LYS A 135 -21.11 14.87 -13.57
C LYS A 135 -20.58 15.64 -14.77
N LYS A 136 -21.02 16.91 -14.89
CA LYS A 136 -20.47 17.82 -15.88
C LYS A 136 -19.06 18.24 -15.48
N VAL A 137 -18.10 17.98 -16.35
CA VAL A 137 -16.70 18.34 -16.17
C VAL A 137 -16.31 19.36 -17.24
N LYS A 138 -15.72 20.49 -16.82
CA LYS A 138 -15.28 21.56 -17.73
C LYS A 138 -14.32 20.98 -18.78
N GLY A 139 -14.63 21.21 -20.06
CA GLY A 139 -13.83 20.71 -21.17
C GLY A 139 -14.03 19.23 -21.57
N LYS A 140 -14.79 18.45 -20.77
CA LYS A 140 -15.05 17.01 -21.05
C LYS A 140 -16.53 16.65 -21.19
N GLY A 141 -17.45 17.61 -20.91
CA GLY A 141 -18.88 17.31 -20.93
C GLY A 141 -19.37 16.48 -19.75
N MET A 142 -20.34 15.57 -20.00
CA MET A 142 -20.90 14.67 -18.98
C MET A 142 -20.02 13.43 -18.85
N VAL A 143 -19.44 13.21 -17.67
CA VAL A 143 -18.55 12.09 -17.39
C VAL A 143 -19.16 11.22 -16.28
N ALA A 144 -19.06 9.89 -16.42
CA ALA A 144 -19.52 8.95 -15.40
C ALA A 144 -18.75 9.15 -14.08
N LEU A 145 -19.49 9.23 -12.97
CA LEU A 145 -18.87 9.41 -11.64
C LEU A 145 -17.93 8.27 -11.27
N ARG A 146 -18.26 7.03 -11.64
CA ARG A 146 -17.38 5.85 -11.43
C ARG A 146 -16.03 6.02 -12.13
N ALA A 147 -16.02 6.51 -13.37
CA ALA A 147 -14.80 6.76 -14.13
C ALA A 147 -13.94 7.87 -13.50
N LEU A 148 -14.57 8.91 -12.96
CA LEU A 148 -13.85 9.97 -12.24
C LEU A 148 -13.21 9.45 -10.95
N GLN A 149 -13.93 8.64 -10.19
CA GLN A 149 -13.42 8.04 -8.96
C GLN A 149 -12.27 7.05 -9.24
N GLN A 150 -12.42 6.23 -10.27
CA GLN A 150 -11.36 5.33 -10.71
C GLN A 150 -10.09 6.13 -11.09
N GLU A 151 -10.23 7.20 -11.87
CA GLU A 151 -9.08 8.05 -12.25
C GLU A 151 -8.46 8.75 -11.05
N GLU A 152 -9.24 9.10 -10.00
CA GLU A 152 -8.71 9.63 -8.74
C GLU A 152 -7.81 8.60 -8.05
N ILE A 153 -8.24 7.34 -7.94
CA ILE A 153 -7.45 6.24 -7.38
C ILE A 153 -6.14 6.06 -8.16
N LEU A 154 -6.20 5.98 -9.49
CA LEU A 154 -5.01 5.82 -10.32
C LEU A 154 -4.06 7.02 -10.20
N THR A 155 -4.61 8.23 -10.08
CA THR A 155 -3.82 9.46 -9.91
C THR A 155 -3.06 9.46 -8.58
N ILE A 156 -3.68 9.01 -7.50
CA ILE A 156 -3.05 8.91 -6.19
C ILE A 156 -1.85 7.94 -6.23
N ILE A 157 -1.98 6.81 -6.91
CA ILE A 157 -0.90 5.84 -7.09
C ILE A 157 0.26 6.46 -7.89
N ARG A 158 -0.04 7.17 -9.00
CA ARG A 158 0.99 7.87 -9.79
C ARG A 158 1.70 8.96 -8.98
N ARG A 159 0.98 9.70 -8.11
CA ARG A 159 1.57 10.69 -7.18
C ARG A 159 2.52 10.04 -6.18
N ALA A 160 2.26 8.80 -5.78
CA ALA A 160 3.18 8.00 -4.97
C ALA A 160 4.39 7.46 -5.76
N LYS A 161 4.56 7.88 -7.03
CA LYS A 161 5.60 7.42 -7.96
C LYS A 161 5.54 5.90 -8.18
N ARG A 162 4.32 5.39 -8.35
CA ARG A 162 4.00 4.00 -8.66
C ARG A 162 3.21 3.91 -9.97
N GLU A 163 3.20 2.74 -10.56
CA GLU A 163 2.51 2.43 -11.81
C GLU A 163 1.23 1.66 -11.49
N PRO A 164 0.03 2.27 -11.65
CA PRO A 164 -1.21 1.57 -11.37
C PRO A 164 -1.57 0.59 -12.49
N GLU A 165 -1.98 -0.61 -12.10
CA GLU A 165 -2.54 -1.65 -12.97
C GLU A 165 -3.90 -2.08 -12.41
N ILE A 166 -4.98 -1.94 -13.21
CA ILE A 166 -6.29 -2.42 -12.79
C ILE A 166 -6.29 -3.95 -12.95
N HIS A 167 -6.57 -4.63 -11.87
CA HIS A 167 -6.73 -6.07 -11.84
C HIS A 167 -8.23 -6.40 -11.84
N PRO A 168 -8.69 -7.20 -12.81
CA PRO A 168 -10.09 -7.61 -12.91
C PRO A 168 -10.56 -8.44 -11.70
#